data_5bb36e8826179e678a071194c40d732d
#
_entry.id   5bb36e8826179e678a071194c40d732d
#
_cell.length_a   1.000
_cell.length_b   1.000
_cell.length_c   1.000
_cell.angle_alpha   90.00
_cell.angle_beta   90.00
_cell.angle_gamma   90.00
#
_symmetry.space_group_name_H-M   'P 1'
#
loop_
_entity.id
_entity.type
_entity.pdbx_description
1 polymer ?
#
loop_
_entity_poly.entity_id
_entity_poly.type
_entity_poly.pdbx_seq_one_letter_code
_entity_poly.pdbx_strand_id
1 'polypeptide(L)'
;MQAVKITAFLAPLLFPFQGVQASLYGESSLNHTCELKTPYLSCSKNASPDLTDSCCTETFGGLILSTQFWDTYTGYESEGQLLPKNSWTLHGLWPDFCNGSYTQYCDLSRQYDPAPSPNTTTGTASGTPVPPYTGKPISEIIKSYGKYDLLANMNNYWIAQNQPNWYLWAHEFSKHATCFSTFDTPCYGPTYNSTPFSDLISFYTTALSYFSTLPTFDFLSKNHIVPSNTTTYTLSSLQSALKKESGAVPYIGCSGPRYNATEQGKGSLDNGYTVFSEVWYYFHVLGRVQDGKKAPVGADINGGSISSCATTKGALKYYERSAGSVRKGSGAYELEGILGS
;
A
#
# COMPACT_ATOMS: atom_id res chain seq x y z
N MET A 1 79.88 -8.99 -33.05
CA MET A 1 78.42 -8.95 -32.96
C MET A 1 78.04 -8.78 -31.49
N GLN A 2 77.73 -7.55 -31.09
CA GLN A 2 77.35 -7.22 -29.71
C GLN A 2 75.81 -7.27 -29.59
N ALA A 3 75.29 -8.10 -28.67
CA ALA A 3 73.89 -8.22 -28.39
C ALA A 3 73.46 -7.11 -27.40
N VAL A 4 72.51 -6.25 -27.81
CA VAL A 4 71.91 -5.23 -26.98
C VAL A 4 70.78 -5.89 -26.21
N LYS A 5 70.88 -5.89 -24.85
CA LYS A 5 69.80 -6.31 -23.96
C LYS A 5 68.89 -5.07 -23.72
N ILE A 6 67.67 -5.16 -24.20
CA ILE A 6 66.60 -4.20 -23.86
C ILE A 6 65.91 -4.70 -22.59
N THR A 7 66.11 -3.98 -21.50
CA THR A 7 65.37 -4.20 -20.24
C THR A 7 64.14 -3.32 -20.27
N ALA A 8 62.96 -3.95 -20.42
CA ALA A 8 61.69 -3.27 -20.31
C ALA A 8 61.32 -3.08 -18.83
N PHE A 9 61.27 -1.84 -18.37
CA PHE A 9 60.70 -1.46 -17.06
C PHE A 9 59.17 -1.41 -17.17
N LEU A 10 58.49 -2.38 -16.59
CA LEU A 10 57.06 -2.27 -16.33
C LEU A 10 56.85 -1.39 -15.06
N ALA A 11 56.39 -0.18 -15.25
CA ALA A 11 55.90 0.64 -14.16
C ALA A 11 54.50 0.15 -13.76
N PRO A 12 54.21 -0.12 -12.47
CA PRO A 12 52.86 -0.47 -12.04
C PRO A 12 51.97 0.77 -12.14
N LEU A 13 50.94 0.70 -12.98
CA LEU A 13 49.84 1.65 -12.99
C LEU A 13 49.06 1.50 -11.66
N LEU A 14 49.38 2.34 -10.71
CA LEU A 14 48.56 2.56 -9.53
C LEU A 14 47.30 3.33 -9.96
N PHE A 15 46.22 2.61 -10.23
CA PHE A 15 44.89 3.20 -10.27
C PHE A 15 44.53 3.62 -8.82
N PRO A 16 44.21 4.87 -8.58
CA PRO A 16 43.64 5.23 -7.30
C PRO A 16 42.29 4.50 -7.19
N PHE A 17 42.20 3.54 -6.31
CA PHE A 17 40.90 3.07 -5.80
C PHE A 17 40.26 4.31 -5.15
N GLN A 18 39.41 5.01 -5.88
CA GLN A 18 38.41 5.85 -5.25
C GLN A 18 37.46 4.90 -4.53
N GLY A 19 37.74 4.71 -3.25
CA GLY A 19 36.81 4.03 -2.37
C GLY A 19 35.47 4.78 -2.50
N VAL A 20 34.45 4.08 -2.98
CA VAL A 20 33.09 4.54 -2.80
C VAL A 20 32.93 4.56 -1.29
N GLN A 21 33.03 5.74 -0.69
CA GLN A 21 32.57 5.93 0.68
C GLN A 21 31.07 5.71 0.63
N ALA A 22 30.62 4.53 1.02
CA ALA A 22 29.24 4.33 1.37
C ALA A 22 28.95 5.37 2.46
N SER A 23 28.12 6.37 2.14
CA SER A 23 27.68 7.33 3.13
C SER A 23 26.94 6.54 4.21
N LEU A 24 27.50 6.42 5.39
CA LEU A 24 26.85 5.82 6.56
C LEU A 24 25.63 6.64 7.01
N TYR A 25 25.43 7.78 6.40
CA TYR A 25 24.40 8.75 6.71
C TYR A 25 23.58 8.96 5.45
N GLY A 26 22.27 8.80 5.56
CA GLY A 26 21.37 9.13 4.45
C GLY A 26 21.68 10.51 3.90
N GLU A 27 21.52 10.71 2.60
CA GLU A 27 21.86 11.96 1.87
C GLU A 27 20.87 13.11 2.15
N SER A 28 20.24 13.11 3.34
CA SER A 28 19.31 14.16 3.73
C SER A 28 20.03 15.41 4.20
N SER A 29 19.65 16.59 3.69
CA SER A 29 20.16 17.88 4.19
C SER A 29 19.83 18.12 5.65
N LEU A 30 18.80 17.42 6.17
CA LEU A 30 18.35 17.49 7.55
C LEU A 30 19.04 16.42 8.41
N ASN A 31 19.98 15.66 7.85
CA ASN A 31 20.73 14.60 8.55
C ASN A 31 19.81 13.52 9.16
N HIS A 32 18.78 13.10 8.42
CA HIS A 32 17.85 12.06 8.85
C HIS A 32 18.44 10.65 8.71
N THR A 33 19.48 10.35 9.49
CA THR A 33 20.00 8.99 9.56
C THR A 33 19.15 8.18 10.53
N CYS A 34 18.07 7.62 10.03
CA CYS A 34 17.10 6.92 10.86
C CYS A 34 17.68 5.66 11.52
N GLU A 35 18.73 5.04 10.94
CA GLU A 35 19.44 3.92 11.57
C GLU A 35 20.09 4.27 12.90
N LEU A 36 20.45 5.55 13.12
CA LEU A 36 21.04 6.03 14.38
C LEU A 36 19.99 6.56 15.37
N LYS A 37 18.72 6.58 14.99
CA LYS A 37 17.63 7.03 15.86
C LYS A 37 16.95 5.84 16.52
N THR A 38 16.51 6.02 17.75
CA THR A 38 15.65 5.03 18.39
C THR A 38 14.29 5.04 17.70
N PRO A 39 13.85 3.93 17.09
CA PRO A 39 12.53 3.87 16.49
C PRO A 39 11.47 3.78 17.58
N TYR A 40 10.40 4.54 17.46
CA TYR A 40 9.23 4.43 18.34
C TYR A 40 8.07 3.78 17.62
N LEU A 41 7.25 3.06 18.37
CA LEU A 41 6.01 2.50 17.84
C LEU A 41 5.03 3.63 17.59
N SER A 42 4.47 3.70 16.40
CA SER A 42 3.43 4.67 16.05
C SER A 42 2.25 4.56 17.03
N CYS A 43 1.54 5.64 17.26
CA CYS A 43 0.50 5.75 18.29
C CYS A 43 0.97 5.59 19.74
N SER A 44 2.28 5.41 19.99
CA SER A 44 2.80 5.50 21.36
C SER A 44 2.97 6.97 21.76
N LYS A 45 3.03 7.21 23.07
CA LYS A 45 3.27 8.57 23.61
C LYS A 45 4.59 9.21 23.14
N ASN A 46 5.55 8.40 22.70
CA ASN A 46 6.85 8.87 22.20
C ASN A 46 6.83 9.15 20.69
N ALA A 47 5.81 8.70 19.95
CA ALA A 47 5.64 8.98 18.53
C ALA A 47 4.89 10.30 18.34
N SER A 48 5.52 11.39 18.76
CA SER A 48 5.02 12.77 18.62
C SER A 48 6.05 13.60 17.88
N PRO A 49 5.66 14.51 16.98
CA PRO A 49 6.60 15.38 16.26
C PRO A 49 7.44 16.26 17.18
N ASP A 50 6.97 16.54 18.42
CA ASP A 50 7.74 17.30 19.41
C ASP A 50 8.83 16.47 20.11
N LEU A 51 8.74 15.14 20.04
CA LEU A 51 9.63 14.22 20.80
C LEU A 51 10.56 13.41 19.91
N THR A 52 10.25 13.27 18.63
CA THR A 52 11.03 12.45 17.71
C THR A 52 11.08 13.06 16.31
N ASP A 53 12.01 12.56 15.50
CA ASP A 53 12.14 12.92 14.10
C ASP A 53 11.01 12.26 13.29
N SER A 54 10.11 13.09 12.74
CA SER A 54 8.94 12.65 11.98
C SER A 54 9.29 11.92 10.67
N CYS A 55 10.51 12.07 10.17
CA CYS A 55 11.00 11.28 9.03
C CYS A 55 11.42 9.87 9.44
N CYS A 56 11.75 9.66 10.71
CA CYS A 56 12.25 8.39 11.24
C CYS A 56 11.23 7.63 12.09
N THR A 57 10.13 8.26 12.43
CA THR A 57 9.00 7.66 13.14
C THR A 57 7.71 8.21 12.58
N GLU A 58 6.74 7.34 12.29
CA GLU A 58 5.43 7.81 11.84
C GLU A 58 4.69 8.49 12.98
N THR A 59 4.47 9.78 12.84
CA THR A 59 3.94 10.66 13.91
C THR A 59 2.61 11.29 13.58
N PHE A 60 2.20 11.27 12.30
CA PHE A 60 0.96 11.92 11.84
C PHE A 60 -0.18 10.92 11.70
N GLY A 61 -0.08 9.97 10.79
CA GLY A 61 -1.05 8.91 10.58
C GLY A 61 -0.55 7.59 11.16
N GLY A 62 -0.61 7.42 12.47
CA GLY A 62 0.07 6.32 13.16
C GLY A 62 -0.65 4.97 13.14
N LEU A 63 -1.94 4.92 12.80
CA LEU A 63 -2.68 3.69 12.54
C LEU A 63 -2.64 3.39 11.04
N ILE A 64 -1.84 2.41 10.65
CA ILE A 64 -1.60 2.10 9.25
C ILE A 64 -2.56 1.00 8.79
N LEU A 65 -3.25 1.23 7.69
CA LEU A 65 -4.15 0.27 7.08
C LEU A 65 -3.59 -0.24 5.75
N SER A 66 -3.47 -1.56 5.61
CA SER A 66 -3.27 -2.21 4.31
C SER A 66 -4.58 -2.80 3.85
N THR A 67 -5.15 -2.26 2.79
CA THR A 67 -6.50 -2.55 2.34
C THR A 67 -6.50 -3.32 1.04
N GLN A 68 -7.43 -4.26 0.88
CA GLN A 68 -7.48 -5.16 -0.26
C GLN A 68 -8.91 -5.32 -0.77
N PHE A 69 -9.04 -5.46 -2.11
CA PHE A 69 -10.30 -5.74 -2.79
C PHE A 69 -10.39 -7.20 -3.28
N TRP A 70 -11.61 -7.70 -3.32
CA TRP A 70 -11.99 -8.84 -4.12
C TRP A 70 -13.04 -8.42 -5.15
N ASP A 71 -12.58 -7.94 -6.28
CA ASP A 71 -13.45 -7.66 -7.43
C ASP A 71 -13.71 -8.94 -8.24
N THR A 72 -14.88 -9.03 -8.83
CA THR A 72 -15.24 -10.16 -9.70
C THR A 72 -15.04 -9.85 -11.20
N TYR A 73 -14.86 -8.58 -11.54
CA TYR A 73 -14.56 -8.09 -12.89
C TYR A 73 -13.86 -6.73 -12.78
N THR A 74 -13.23 -6.26 -13.85
CA THR A 74 -12.57 -4.96 -13.90
C THR A 74 -13.37 -3.90 -14.65
N GLY A 75 -14.18 -4.30 -15.63
CA GLY A 75 -14.83 -3.41 -16.59
C GLY A 75 -13.89 -2.89 -17.69
N TYR A 76 -12.61 -3.31 -17.65
CA TYR A 76 -11.56 -2.94 -18.61
C TYR A 76 -10.84 -4.18 -19.15
N GLU A 77 -11.54 -5.30 -19.22
CA GLU A 77 -11.00 -6.58 -19.72
C GLU A 77 -10.58 -6.47 -21.20
N SER A 78 -11.31 -5.71 -21.99
CA SER A 78 -10.97 -5.43 -23.39
C SER A 78 -9.64 -4.71 -23.57
N GLU A 79 -9.26 -3.92 -22.57
CA GLU A 79 -8.00 -3.18 -22.52
C GLU A 79 -6.85 -4.00 -21.89
N GLY A 80 -7.12 -5.27 -21.56
CA GLY A 80 -6.15 -6.18 -20.95
C GLY A 80 -5.97 -6.01 -19.43
N GLN A 81 -6.82 -5.22 -18.76
CA GLN A 81 -6.81 -5.08 -17.31
C GLN A 81 -7.53 -6.28 -16.68
N LEU A 82 -6.77 -7.26 -16.20
CA LEU A 82 -7.26 -8.54 -15.73
C LEU A 82 -6.88 -8.79 -14.27
N LEU A 83 -7.79 -9.45 -13.54
CA LEU A 83 -7.59 -9.82 -12.15
C LEU A 83 -6.64 -11.03 -11.99
N PRO A 84 -5.83 -11.11 -10.92
CA PRO A 84 -5.01 -12.28 -10.63
C PRO A 84 -5.89 -13.47 -10.19
N LYS A 85 -5.53 -14.70 -10.57
CA LYS A 85 -6.41 -15.87 -10.38
C LYS A 85 -6.72 -16.17 -8.91
N ASN A 86 -5.69 -16.30 -8.08
CA ASN A 86 -5.76 -16.76 -6.69
C ASN A 86 -5.16 -15.71 -5.74
N SER A 87 -5.41 -14.46 -5.98
CA SER A 87 -4.97 -13.37 -5.13
C SER A 87 -6.04 -12.29 -5.04
N TRP A 88 -6.15 -11.67 -3.90
CA TRP A 88 -6.82 -10.39 -3.76
C TRP A 88 -6.03 -9.32 -4.52
N THR A 89 -6.59 -8.14 -4.65
CA THR A 89 -5.90 -6.97 -5.22
C THR A 89 -5.70 -5.92 -4.14
N LEU A 90 -4.61 -5.16 -4.24
CA LEU A 90 -4.36 -4.05 -3.33
C LEU A 90 -5.39 -2.95 -3.61
N HIS A 91 -6.01 -2.41 -2.55
CA HIS A 91 -6.76 -1.17 -2.62
C HIS A 91 -5.79 -0.02 -2.32
N GLY A 92 -5.20 0.01 -1.11
CA GLY A 92 -4.26 1.05 -0.73
C GLY A 92 -3.51 0.78 0.56
N LEU A 93 -2.67 1.75 0.91
CA LEU A 93 -1.98 1.84 2.19
C LEU A 93 -2.32 3.20 2.81
N TRP A 94 -3.02 3.22 3.93
CA TRP A 94 -3.62 4.44 4.48
C TRP A 94 -3.10 4.79 5.87
N PRO A 95 -2.93 6.08 6.16
CA PRO A 95 -2.52 6.59 7.46
C PRO A 95 -3.72 7.15 8.21
N ASP A 96 -4.38 6.35 9.04
CA ASP A 96 -5.40 6.84 9.92
C ASP A 96 -4.79 7.39 11.22
N PHE A 97 -5.52 8.27 11.88
CA PHE A 97 -5.15 8.72 13.23
C PHE A 97 -5.31 7.59 14.24
N CYS A 98 -4.58 7.68 15.35
CA CYS A 98 -4.57 6.66 16.40
C CYS A 98 -5.94 6.40 17.07
N ASN A 99 -6.90 7.28 16.87
CA ASN A 99 -8.29 7.13 17.34
C ASN A 99 -9.22 6.52 16.28
N GLY A 100 -8.68 6.12 15.11
CA GLY A 100 -9.43 5.54 14.00
C GLY A 100 -10.15 6.55 13.10
N SER A 101 -10.01 7.85 13.35
CA SER A 101 -10.43 8.88 12.38
C SER A 101 -9.36 9.06 11.30
N TYR A 102 -9.71 9.69 10.18
CA TYR A 102 -8.81 9.88 9.06
C TYR A 102 -8.83 11.31 8.53
N THR A 103 -7.82 11.65 7.75
CA THR A 103 -7.70 12.85 6.94
C THR A 103 -7.29 12.47 5.52
N GLN A 104 -7.25 13.44 4.61
CA GLN A 104 -6.99 13.15 3.21
C GLN A 104 -6.42 14.37 2.48
N TYR A 105 -5.69 14.12 1.37
CA TYR A 105 -5.10 15.18 0.54
C TYR A 105 -4.31 16.21 1.37
N CYS A 106 -3.42 15.72 2.24
CA CYS A 106 -2.69 16.54 3.21
C CYS A 106 -1.68 17.49 2.57
N ASP A 107 -1.24 17.20 1.34
CA ASP A 107 -0.34 18.05 0.57
C ASP A 107 -0.81 18.18 -0.88
N LEU A 108 -1.49 19.29 -1.21
CA LEU A 108 -1.99 19.54 -2.56
C LEU A 108 -0.90 19.83 -3.59
N SER A 109 0.35 20.08 -3.19
CA SER A 109 1.47 20.20 -4.12
C SER A 109 1.87 18.86 -4.73
N ARG A 110 1.51 17.74 -4.07
CA ARG A 110 1.70 16.35 -4.51
C ARG A 110 0.38 15.70 -4.98
N GLN A 111 -0.56 16.51 -5.47
CA GLN A 111 -1.84 16.05 -5.98
C GLN A 111 -1.70 15.59 -7.44
N TYR A 112 -1.90 14.29 -7.70
CA TYR A 112 -1.82 13.66 -9.03
C TYR A 112 -3.10 12.94 -9.44
N ASP A 113 -4.17 13.01 -8.62
CA ASP A 113 -5.46 12.39 -8.90
C ASP A 113 -6.22 13.18 -9.97
N PRO A 114 -6.54 12.57 -11.13
CA PRO A 114 -7.29 13.26 -12.18
C PRO A 114 -8.78 13.41 -11.86
N ALA A 115 -9.29 12.65 -10.88
CA ALA A 115 -10.71 12.65 -10.49
C ALA A 115 -10.88 12.55 -8.97
N PRO A 116 -10.43 13.59 -8.20
CA PRO A 116 -10.45 13.54 -6.75
C PRO A 116 -11.83 13.22 -6.16
N SER A 117 -11.86 12.23 -5.26
CA SER A 117 -13.09 11.80 -4.60
C SER A 117 -12.80 11.46 -3.11
N PRO A 118 -13.38 12.23 -2.19
CA PRO A 118 -14.12 13.49 -2.38
C PRO A 118 -13.23 14.59 -2.96
N ASN A 119 -13.84 15.60 -3.56
CA ASN A 119 -13.13 16.70 -4.22
C ASN A 119 -12.76 17.87 -3.27
N THR A 120 -12.69 17.60 -1.98
CA THR A 120 -12.24 18.53 -0.94
C THR A 120 -11.39 17.81 0.11
N THR A 121 -10.49 18.54 0.78
CA THR A 121 -9.57 17.97 1.78
C THR A 121 -10.25 17.40 3.03
N THR A 122 -11.50 17.77 3.29
CA THR A 122 -12.28 17.27 4.45
C THR A 122 -13.41 16.33 4.05
N GLY A 123 -13.67 16.15 2.75
CA GLY A 123 -14.84 15.41 2.27
C GLY A 123 -16.18 16.18 2.46
N THR A 124 -16.13 17.42 2.89
CA THR A 124 -17.29 18.31 3.09
C THR A 124 -17.09 19.62 2.34
N ALA A 125 -18.18 20.38 2.14
CA ALA A 125 -18.11 21.67 1.46
C ALA A 125 -17.23 22.74 2.16
N SER A 126 -16.90 22.53 3.43
CA SER A 126 -15.98 23.39 4.19
C SER A 126 -14.50 23.12 3.95
N GLY A 127 -14.16 22.01 3.28
CA GLY A 127 -12.78 21.66 2.94
C GLY A 127 -12.23 22.48 1.77
N THR A 128 -10.90 22.54 1.69
CA THR A 128 -10.23 23.12 0.52
C THR A 128 -10.51 22.28 -0.72
N PRO A 129 -10.93 22.88 -1.86
CA PRO A 129 -11.10 22.14 -3.10
C PRO A 129 -9.81 21.45 -3.55
N VAL A 130 -9.91 20.21 -3.97
CA VAL A 130 -8.82 19.43 -4.56
C VAL A 130 -8.95 19.53 -6.08
N PRO A 131 -8.03 20.22 -6.77
CA PRO A 131 -8.13 20.39 -8.22
C PRO A 131 -7.80 19.07 -8.94
N PRO A 132 -8.55 18.71 -10.00
CA PRO A 132 -8.18 17.58 -10.84
C PRO A 132 -6.80 17.75 -11.46
N TYR A 133 -5.99 16.70 -11.43
CA TYR A 133 -4.66 16.69 -12.06
C TYR A 133 -4.77 16.50 -13.57
N THR A 134 -4.07 17.33 -14.33
CA THR A 134 -4.06 17.31 -15.80
C THR A 134 -2.70 16.97 -16.41
N GLY A 135 -1.74 16.56 -15.58
CA GLY A 135 -0.38 16.25 -16.01
C GLY A 135 -0.24 14.80 -16.53
N LYS A 136 1.00 14.32 -16.55
CA LYS A 136 1.31 12.97 -17.03
C LYS A 136 0.75 11.91 -16.09
N PRO A 137 0.19 10.80 -16.60
CA PRO A 137 -0.21 9.67 -15.78
C PRO A 137 0.91 9.17 -14.86
N ILE A 138 0.56 8.72 -13.66
CA ILE A 138 1.51 8.13 -12.70
C ILE A 138 2.34 7.00 -13.34
N SER A 139 1.72 6.19 -14.21
CA SER A 139 2.43 5.12 -14.93
C SER A 139 3.61 5.65 -15.77
N GLU A 140 3.48 6.84 -16.38
CA GLU A 140 4.56 7.44 -17.15
C GLU A 140 5.68 7.99 -16.25
N ILE A 141 5.34 8.48 -15.06
CA ILE A 141 6.30 8.89 -14.05
C ILE A 141 7.13 7.67 -13.60
N ILE A 142 6.48 6.56 -13.25
CA ILE A 142 7.15 5.32 -12.83
C ILE A 142 8.08 4.79 -13.94
N LYS A 143 7.63 4.82 -15.20
CA LYS A 143 8.46 4.43 -16.36
C LYS A 143 9.69 5.32 -16.51
N SER A 144 9.55 6.62 -16.31
CA SER A 144 10.68 7.58 -16.43
C SER A 144 11.79 7.31 -15.41
N TYR A 145 11.49 6.65 -14.31
CA TYR A 145 12.44 6.16 -13.30
C TYR A 145 13.00 4.76 -13.59
N GLY A 146 12.66 4.16 -14.73
CA GLY A 146 13.09 2.80 -15.07
C GLY A 146 12.51 1.71 -14.15
N LYS A 147 11.47 2.01 -13.35
CA LYS A 147 10.86 1.09 -12.39
C LYS A 147 9.81 0.19 -13.04
N TYR A 148 10.21 -0.53 -14.09
CA TYR A 148 9.31 -1.38 -14.89
C TYR A 148 8.77 -2.56 -14.08
N ASP A 149 9.58 -3.15 -13.18
CA ASP A 149 9.14 -4.26 -12.32
C ASP A 149 8.09 -3.79 -11.30
N LEU A 150 8.28 -2.60 -10.71
CA LEU A 150 7.27 -1.97 -9.86
C LEU A 150 5.96 -1.80 -10.64
N LEU A 151 6.02 -1.22 -11.84
CA LEU A 151 4.84 -1.00 -12.68
C LEU A 151 4.18 -2.33 -13.08
N ALA A 152 4.95 -3.37 -13.38
CA ALA A 152 4.44 -4.70 -13.68
C ALA A 152 3.67 -5.28 -12.47
N ASN A 153 4.23 -5.18 -11.28
CA ASN A 153 3.58 -5.62 -10.04
C ASN A 153 2.31 -4.81 -9.74
N MET A 154 2.33 -3.49 -9.93
CA MET A 154 1.14 -2.65 -9.80
C MET A 154 0.04 -3.08 -10.79
N ASN A 155 0.38 -3.33 -12.06
CA ASN A 155 -0.58 -3.85 -13.04
C ASN A 155 -1.06 -5.27 -12.74
N ASN A 156 -0.34 -6.04 -11.95
CA ASN A 156 -0.74 -7.39 -11.55
C ASN A 156 -1.64 -7.42 -10.33
N TYR A 157 -1.41 -6.53 -9.37
CA TYR A 157 -2.00 -6.66 -8.05
C TYR A 157 -2.72 -5.40 -7.54
N TRP A 158 -2.59 -4.26 -8.21
CA TRP A 158 -3.24 -3.01 -7.83
C TRP A 158 -4.20 -2.56 -8.94
N ILE A 159 -5.33 -3.23 -8.99
CA ILE A 159 -6.27 -3.20 -10.11
C ILE A 159 -7.48 -2.35 -9.76
N ALA A 160 -7.76 -1.37 -10.61
CA ALA A 160 -8.97 -0.56 -10.51
C ALA A 160 -10.18 -1.26 -11.13
N GLN A 161 -11.37 -0.92 -10.64
CA GLN A 161 -12.63 -1.33 -11.26
C GLN A 161 -13.26 -0.13 -11.98
N ASN A 162 -13.77 -0.36 -13.20
CA ASN A 162 -14.46 0.61 -14.07
C ASN A 162 -13.64 1.86 -14.43
N GLN A 163 -12.31 1.78 -14.31
CA GLN A 163 -11.38 2.85 -14.70
C GLN A 163 -9.97 2.27 -14.93
N PRO A 164 -9.08 2.97 -15.66
CA PRO A 164 -7.69 2.56 -15.79
C PRO A 164 -6.98 2.49 -14.43
N ASN A 165 -6.09 1.51 -14.25
CA ASN A 165 -5.37 1.30 -12.97
C ASN A 165 -4.69 2.57 -12.44
N TRP A 166 -4.08 3.37 -13.32
CA TRP A 166 -3.33 4.54 -12.90
C TRP A 166 -4.19 5.64 -12.23
N TYR A 167 -5.51 5.65 -12.46
CA TYR A 167 -6.44 6.53 -11.73
C TYR A 167 -6.49 6.15 -10.25
N LEU A 168 -6.65 4.87 -9.96
CA LEU A 168 -6.63 4.35 -8.59
C LEU A 168 -5.27 4.65 -7.92
N TRP A 169 -4.16 4.40 -8.60
CA TRP A 169 -2.83 4.67 -8.04
C TRP A 169 -2.63 6.14 -7.73
N ALA A 170 -3.04 7.04 -8.62
CA ALA A 170 -2.95 8.48 -8.42
C ALA A 170 -3.83 8.93 -7.25
N HIS A 171 -5.02 8.37 -7.12
CA HIS A 171 -5.93 8.59 -5.99
C HIS A 171 -5.29 8.17 -4.67
N GLU A 172 -4.79 6.94 -4.59
CA GLU A 172 -4.19 6.39 -3.38
C GLU A 172 -2.96 7.18 -2.92
N PHE A 173 -2.14 7.63 -3.85
CA PHE A 173 -1.01 8.49 -3.51
C PHE A 173 -1.49 9.87 -3.03
N SER A 174 -2.30 10.55 -3.82
CA SER A 174 -2.68 11.95 -3.55
C SER A 174 -3.51 12.09 -2.29
N LYS A 175 -4.44 11.16 -2.08
CA LYS A 175 -5.37 11.18 -0.96
C LYS A 175 -4.73 10.69 0.33
N HIS A 176 -3.96 9.62 0.26
CA HIS A 176 -3.49 8.91 1.44
C HIS A 176 -1.98 9.06 1.68
N ALA A 177 -1.12 8.87 0.67
CA ALA A 177 0.33 8.93 0.87
C ALA A 177 0.81 10.29 1.38
N THR A 178 0.16 11.37 0.97
CA THR A 178 0.48 12.74 1.40
C THR A 178 0.22 13.00 2.87
N CYS A 179 -0.47 12.09 3.57
CA CYS A 179 -0.80 12.18 4.98
C CYS A 179 0.09 11.30 5.90
N PHE A 180 1.15 10.70 5.36
CA PHE A 180 2.19 10.07 6.17
C PHE A 180 3.32 11.06 6.45
N SER A 181 3.78 11.17 7.69
CA SER A 181 4.94 11.99 8.02
C SER A 181 6.25 11.42 7.43
N THR A 182 6.38 10.12 7.37
CA THR A 182 7.58 9.45 6.89
C THR A 182 7.74 9.43 5.36
N PHE A 183 6.69 9.84 4.61
CA PHE A 183 6.74 10.05 3.16
C PHE A 183 6.79 11.54 2.78
N ASP A 184 6.96 12.45 3.73
CA ASP A 184 7.10 13.86 3.42
C ASP A 184 8.36 14.15 2.62
N THR A 185 8.26 15.07 1.65
CA THR A 185 9.35 15.39 0.73
C THR A 185 10.65 15.82 1.41
N PRO A 186 10.64 16.57 2.54
CA PRO A 186 11.85 16.88 3.28
C PRO A 186 12.62 15.65 3.75
N CYS A 187 11.95 14.51 3.97
CA CYS A 187 12.58 13.28 4.43
C CYS A 187 13.49 12.62 3.38
N TYR A 188 13.37 13.04 2.12
CA TYR A 188 14.22 12.59 1.00
C TYR A 188 15.44 13.49 0.78
N GLY A 189 15.56 14.57 1.57
CA GLY A 189 16.72 15.45 1.58
C GLY A 189 16.88 16.31 0.32
N PRO A 190 18.07 16.93 0.13
CA PRO A 190 18.31 17.87 -0.95
C PRO A 190 18.29 17.21 -2.34
N THR A 191 18.50 15.90 -2.42
CA THR A 191 18.44 15.14 -3.66
C THR A 191 17.03 15.05 -4.22
N TYR A 192 15.98 15.32 -3.41
CA TYR A 192 14.61 15.34 -3.89
C TYR A 192 14.40 16.29 -5.06
N ASN A 193 15.05 17.45 -5.07
CA ASN A 193 14.95 18.41 -6.17
C ASN A 193 15.53 17.87 -7.50
N SER A 194 16.52 17.00 -7.44
CA SER A 194 17.14 16.35 -8.62
C SER A 194 16.48 15.01 -8.97
N THR A 195 15.79 14.40 -8.01
CA THR A 195 15.03 13.15 -8.16
C THR A 195 13.61 13.32 -7.65
N PRO A 196 12.80 14.23 -8.24
CA PRO A 196 11.42 14.42 -7.83
C PRO A 196 10.65 13.09 -7.96
N PHE A 197 9.59 12.91 -7.19
CA PHE A 197 8.79 11.66 -7.13
C PHE A 197 9.47 10.44 -6.46
N SER A 198 10.61 10.61 -5.78
CA SER A 198 11.19 9.50 -5.00
C SER A 198 10.27 9.05 -3.86
N ASP A 199 9.50 9.96 -3.26
CA ASP A 199 8.43 9.68 -2.30
C ASP A 199 7.31 8.81 -2.91
N LEU A 200 6.92 9.11 -4.14
CA LEU A 200 5.91 8.36 -4.90
C LEU A 200 6.38 6.92 -5.17
N ILE A 201 7.60 6.74 -5.66
CA ILE A 201 8.19 5.41 -5.90
C ILE A 201 8.29 4.64 -4.58
N SER A 202 8.75 5.30 -3.52
CA SER A 202 8.86 4.71 -2.17
C SER A 202 7.50 4.26 -1.65
N PHE A 203 6.45 5.08 -1.79
CA PHE A 203 5.10 4.74 -1.37
C PHE A 203 4.56 3.49 -2.08
N TYR A 204 4.63 3.44 -3.42
CA TYR A 204 4.11 2.28 -4.17
C TYR A 204 4.88 1.00 -3.86
N THR A 205 6.21 1.10 -3.71
CA THR A 205 7.03 -0.04 -3.29
C THR A 205 6.62 -0.54 -1.90
N THR A 206 6.42 0.38 -0.96
CA THR A 206 6.00 0.06 0.41
C THR A 206 4.61 -0.56 0.44
N ALA A 207 3.64 0.00 -0.27
CA ALA A 207 2.28 -0.53 -0.32
C ALA A 207 2.23 -1.97 -0.86
N LEU A 208 2.98 -2.26 -1.93
CA LEU A 208 3.13 -3.62 -2.46
C LEU A 208 3.85 -4.55 -1.48
N SER A 209 4.85 -4.06 -0.75
CA SER A 209 5.54 -4.84 0.29
C SER A 209 4.59 -5.24 1.42
N TYR A 210 3.73 -4.33 1.88
CA TYR A 210 2.69 -4.67 2.87
C TYR A 210 1.71 -5.70 2.32
N PHE A 211 1.23 -5.48 1.10
CA PHE A 211 0.33 -6.39 0.42
C PHE A 211 0.91 -7.81 0.30
N SER A 212 2.18 -7.94 -0.07
CA SER A 212 2.84 -9.24 -0.25
C SER A 212 2.90 -10.09 1.02
N THR A 213 2.91 -9.44 2.19
CA THR A 213 2.89 -10.14 3.50
C THR A 213 1.49 -10.55 3.96
N LEU A 214 0.46 -10.23 3.20
CA LEU A 214 -0.96 -10.44 3.54
C LEU A 214 -1.68 -11.18 2.41
N PRO A 215 -1.33 -12.44 2.12
CA PRO A 215 -1.97 -13.23 1.07
C PRO A 215 -3.37 -13.67 1.48
N THR A 216 -4.34 -12.75 1.44
CA THR A 216 -5.72 -12.95 1.94
C THR A 216 -6.41 -14.16 1.32
N PHE A 217 -6.19 -14.41 0.01
CA PHE A 217 -6.74 -15.61 -0.63
C PHE A 217 -6.24 -16.89 0.03
N ASP A 218 -4.93 -16.98 0.33
CA ASP A 218 -4.33 -18.15 0.95
C ASP A 218 -4.76 -18.28 2.40
N PHE A 219 -4.88 -17.17 3.14
CA PHE A 219 -5.38 -17.15 4.50
C PHE A 219 -6.79 -17.74 4.59
N LEU A 220 -7.67 -17.35 3.68
CA LEU A 220 -9.02 -17.85 3.61
C LEU A 220 -9.06 -19.30 3.15
N SER A 221 -8.33 -19.65 2.08
CA SER A 221 -8.35 -21.01 1.51
C SER A 221 -7.80 -22.07 2.45
N LYS A 222 -6.77 -21.77 3.26
CA LYS A 222 -6.27 -22.62 4.34
C LYS A 222 -7.33 -22.93 5.40
N ASN A 223 -8.35 -22.09 5.51
CA ASN A 223 -9.46 -22.25 6.41
C ASN A 223 -10.77 -22.67 5.69
N HIS A 224 -10.63 -23.27 4.49
CA HIS A 224 -11.73 -23.78 3.66
C HIS A 224 -12.74 -22.71 3.21
N ILE A 225 -12.32 -21.46 3.15
CA ILE A 225 -13.11 -20.35 2.63
C ILE A 225 -12.56 -19.97 1.27
N VAL A 226 -13.29 -20.30 0.21
CA VAL A 226 -12.90 -20.08 -1.18
C VAL A 226 -14.04 -19.39 -1.94
N PRO A 227 -13.74 -18.66 -3.02
CA PRO A 227 -14.79 -18.08 -3.87
C PRO A 227 -15.74 -19.17 -4.36
N SER A 228 -17.04 -18.88 -4.31
CA SER A 228 -18.09 -19.83 -4.74
C SER A 228 -19.39 -19.09 -5.08
N ASN A 229 -20.00 -19.48 -6.19
CA ASN A 229 -21.31 -18.95 -6.60
C ASN A 229 -22.47 -19.60 -5.83
N THR A 230 -22.22 -20.68 -5.10
CA THR A 230 -23.26 -21.45 -4.39
C THR A 230 -23.07 -21.46 -2.88
N THR A 231 -21.83 -21.52 -2.41
CA THR A 231 -21.52 -21.56 -0.95
C THR A 231 -21.69 -20.19 -0.32
N THR A 232 -22.12 -20.19 0.93
CA THR A 232 -22.23 -18.99 1.78
C THR A 232 -21.40 -19.16 3.04
N TYR A 233 -21.00 -18.05 3.61
CA TYR A 233 -20.15 -18.00 4.79
C TYR A 233 -20.82 -17.22 5.94
N THR A 234 -20.21 -17.26 7.10
CA THR A 234 -20.59 -16.42 8.24
C THR A 234 -19.51 -15.37 8.48
N LEU A 235 -19.88 -14.20 8.98
CA LEU A 235 -18.93 -13.17 9.36
C LEU A 235 -17.90 -13.71 10.36
N SER A 236 -18.34 -14.48 11.34
CA SER A 236 -17.45 -15.06 12.35
C SER A 236 -16.42 -16.04 11.77
N SER A 237 -16.77 -16.79 10.72
CA SER A 237 -15.82 -17.69 10.07
C SER A 237 -14.71 -16.93 9.33
N LEU A 238 -15.06 -15.83 8.65
CA LEU A 238 -14.11 -14.94 8.00
C LEU A 238 -13.18 -14.26 9.03
N GLN A 239 -13.76 -13.68 10.08
CA GLN A 239 -13.00 -13.03 11.15
C GLN A 239 -12.02 -14.01 11.83
N SER A 240 -12.47 -15.22 12.13
CA SER A 240 -11.62 -16.23 12.76
C SER A 240 -10.49 -16.70 11.86
N ALA A 241 -10.77 -16.92 10.57
CA ALA A 241 -9.77 -17.33 9.59
C ALA A 241 -8.70 -16.25 9.42
N LEU A 242 -9.11 -15.01 9.20
CA LEU A 242 -8.18 -13.92 8.98
C LEU A 242 -7.39 -13.56 10.25
N LYS A 243 -8.02 -13.56 11.43
CA LYS A 243 -7.33 -13.36 12.71
C LYS A 243 -6.23 -14.38 12.94
N LYS A 244 -6.52 -15.66 12.67
CA LYS A 244 -5.57 -16.76 12.84
C LYS A 244 -4.31 -16.57 12.01
N GLU A 245 -4.44 -16.10 10.78
CA GLU A 245 -3.35 -16.00 9.82
C GLU A 245 -2.62 -14.65 9.90
N SER A 246 -3.32 -13.54 10.16
CA SER A 246 -2.74 -12.18 10.19
C SER A 246 -2.38 -11.69 11.59
N GLY A 247 -2.81 -12.37 12.65
CA GLY A 247 -2.52 -12.02 14.04
C GLY A 247 -3.55 -11.12 14.72
N ALA A 248 -4.45 -10.46 13.98
CA ALA A 248 -5.51 -9.62 14.53
C ALA A 248 -6.79 -9.70 13.67
N VAL A 249 -7.94 -9.34 14.24
CA VAL A 249 -9.21 -9.28 13.48
C VAL A 249 -9.16 -8.06 12.55
N PRO A 250 -9.18 -8.24 11.22
CA PRO A 250 -9.27 -7.11 10.30
C PRO A 250 -10.70 -6.57 10.21
N TYR A 251 -10.88 -5.38 9.64
CA TYR A 251 -12.18 -4.97 9.14
C TYR A 251 -12.56 -5.83 7.92
N ILE A 252 -13.79 -6.28 7.90
CA ILE A 252 -14.36 -7.04 6.78
C ILE A 252 -15.45 -6.22 6.13
N GLY A 253 -15.19 -5.81 4.89
CA GLY A 253 -16.08 -4.98 4.09
C GLY A 253 -16.97 -5.81 3.18
N CYS A 254 -18.24 -5.47 3.16
CA CYS A 254 -19.23 -6.05 2.27
C CYS A 254 -20.07 -4.98 1.60
N SER A 255 -20.57 -5.33 0.41
CA SER A 255 -21.54 -4.56 -0.36
C SER A 255 -22.70 -5.48 -0.81
N GLY A 256 -23.67 -4.92 -1.54
CA GLY A 256 -24.74 -5.71 -2.15
C GLY A 256 -26.14 -5.18 -1.83
N PRO A 257 -27.21 -5.83 -2.33
CA PRO A 257 -28.57 -5.30 -2.30
C PRO A 257 -29.16 -5.21 -0.88
N ARG A 258 -28.56 -5.89 0.08
CA ARG A 258 -28.97 -5.88 1.50
C ARG A 258 -27.96 -5.17 2.40
N TYR A 259 -27.00 -4.48 1.82
CA TYR A 259 -26.05 -3.67 2.55
C TYR A 259 -26.72 -2.43 3.16
N ASN A 260 -26.55 -2.23 4.46
CA ASN A 260 -27.04 -1.03 5.15
C ASN A 260 -25.92 -0.02 5.35
N ALA A 261 -25.87 1.01 4.50
CA ALA A 261 -24.84 2.04 4.54
C ALA A 261 -24.83 2.85 5.85
N THR A 262 -25.97 2.98 6.54
CA THR A 262 -26.04 3.71 7.84
C THR A 262 -25.41 2.92 8.98
N GLU A 263 -25.29 1.63 8.83
CA GLU A 263 -24.65 0.71 9.79
C GLU A 263 -23.20 0.39 9.41
N GLN A 264 -22.71 0.98 8.33
CA GLN A 264 -21.32 0.80 7.91
C GLN A 264 -20.38 1.09 9.08
N GLY A 265 -19.48 0.15 9.34
CA GLY A 265 -18.54 0.27 10.44
C GLY A 265 -19.04 -0.28 11.78
N LYS A 266 -20.34 -0.57 11.91
CA LYS A 266 -20.93 -1.17 13.11
C LYS A 266 -21.34 -2.63 12.93
N GLY A 267 -21.17 -3.16 11.72
CA GLY A 267 -21.76 -4.41 11.26
C GLY A 267 -23.16 -4.17 10.71
N SER A 268 -23.48 -4.78 9.57
CA SER A 268 -24.80 -4.71 9.00
C SER A 268 -25.78 -5.56 9.83
N LEU A 269 -26.87 -4.96 10.28
CA LEU A 269 -27.98 -5.65 10.94
C LEU A 269 -28.99 -6.21 9.94
N ASP A 270 -28.76 -6.04 8.65
CA ASP A 270 -29.63 -6.52 7.59
C ASP A 270 -29.71 -8.05 7.60
N ASN A 271 -30.93 -8.58 7.62
CA ASN A 271 -31.19 -10.02 7.60
C ASN A 271 -31.04 -10.65 6.19
N GLY A 272 -30.66 -9.87 5.19
CA GLY A 272 -30.38 -10.35 3.85
C GLY A 272 -28.99 -10.92 3.70
N TYR A 273 -28.48 -10.92 2.46
CA TYR A 273 -27.10 -11.27 2.19
C TYR A 273 -26.29 -10.03 1.78
N THR A 274 -25.00 -10.11 2.02
CA THR A 274 -24.02 -9.14 1.56
C THR A 274 -22.91 -9.84 0.80
N VAL A 275 -22.21 -9.10 -0.04
CA VAL A 275 -21.10 -9.60 -0.87
C VAL A 275 -19.79 -9.17 -0.24
N PHE A 276 -18.99 -10.13 0.17
CA PHE A 276 -17.66 -9.92 0.72
C PHE A 276 -16.71 -9.43 -0.38
N SER A 277 -16.20 -8.24 -0.22
CA SER A 277 -15.42 -7.55 -1.27
C SER A 277 -14.21 -6.79 -0.75
N GLU A 278 -14.05 -6.64 0.57
CA GLU A 278 -12.97 -5.81 1.09
C GLU A 278 -12.45 -6.31 2.44
N VAL A 279 -11.13 -6.15 2.67
CA VAL A 279 -10.47 -6.42 3.94
C VAL A 279 -9.48 -5.31 4.24
N TRP A 280 -9.51 -4.79 5.48
CA TRP A 280 -8.54 -3.80 5.98
C TRP A 280 -7.78 -4.37 7.16
N TYR A 281 -6.46 -4.50 7.02
CA TYR A 281 -5.54 -4.93 8.06
C TYR A 281 -4.92 -3.72 8.73
N TYR A 282 -4.99 -3.64 10.04
CA TYR A 282 -4.51 -2.52 10.84
C TYR A 282 -3.18 -2.84 11.50
N PHE A 283 -2.29 -1.84 11.54
CA PHE A 283 -0.95 -1.99 12.13
C PHE A 283 -0.54 -0.73 12.89
N HIS A 284 0.22 -0.92 13.97
CA HIS A 284 1.16 0.09 14.42
C HIS A 284 2.54 -0.25 13.84
N VAL A 285 3.32 0.76 13.45
CA VAL A 285 4.63 0.59 12.85
C VAL A 285 5.73 1.06 13.78
N LEU A 286 6.85 0.35 13.79
CA LEU A 286 8.04 0.71 14.55
C LEU A 286 9.01 1.48 13.65
N GLY A 287 9.11 2.79 13.88
CA GLY A 287 9.91 3.66 13.02
C GLY A 287 9.15 4.11 11.78
N ARG A 288 9.80 4.02 10.62
CA ARG A 288 9.20 4.41 9.34
C ARG A 288 8.27 3.33 8.80
N VAL A 289 7.23 3.76 8.10
CA VAL A 289 6.32 2.84 7.39
C VAL A 289 7.08 2.00 6.36
N GLN A 290 8.05 2.60 5.66
CA GLN A 290 8.91 1.95 4.65
C GLN A 290 9.75 0.80 5.21
N ASP A 291 10.07 0.80 6.50
CA ASP A 291 10.90 -0.25 7.12
C ASP A 291 10.15 -1.58 7.32
N GLY A 292 8.84 -1.60 7.11
CA GLY A 292 8.01 -2.80 7.18
C GLY A 292 7.88 -3.44 8.56
N LYS A 293 8.44 -2.82 9.61
CA LYS A 293 8.37 -3.30 10.99
C LYS A 293 7.03 -2.93 11.60
N LYS A 294 6.10 -3.87 11.62
CA LYS A 294 4.71 -3.63 11.99
C LYS A 294 4.18 -4.65 12.99
N ALA A 295 3.29 -4.20 13.86
CA ALA A 295 2.53 -5.02 14.80
C ALA A 295 1.05 -4.98 14.41
N PRO A 296 0.38 -6.14 14.21
CA PRO A 296 -1.03 -6.17 13.86
C PRO A 296 -1.89 -5.66 15.01
N VAL A 297 -2.95 -4.94 14.67
CA VAL A 297 -3.91 -4.36 15.61
C VAL A 297 -5.31 -4.80 15.18
N GLY A 298 -6.18 -5.13 16.13
CA GLY A 298 -7.57 -5.47 15.83
C GLY A 298 -8.37 -4.23 15.44
N ALA A 299 -9.21 -4.33 14.43
CA ALA A 299 -10.08 -3.27 13.96
C ALA A 299 -11.01 -2.72 15.06
N ASP A 300 -11.40 -3.60 16.01
CA ASP A 300 -12.28 -3.32 17.13
C ASP A 300 -11.63 -2.50 18.28
N ILE A 301 -10.31 -2.48 18.38
CA ILE A 301 -9.58 -1.87 19.50
C ILE A 301 -9.33 -0.37 19.29
N ASN A 302 -9.08 0.06 18.05
CA ASN A 302 -8.66 1.43 17.74
C ASN A 302 -9.78 2.31 17.13
N GLY A 303 -11.04 1.99 17.45
CA GLY A 303 -12.18 2.72 16.88
C GLY A 303 -12.43 2.42 15.40
N GLY A 304 -11.69 1.47 14.84
CA GLY A 304 -11.94 0.93 13.50
C GLY A 304 -13.25 0.16 13.46
N SER A 305 -13.77 0.02 12.26
CA SER A 305 -15.01 -0.72 12.02
C SER A 305 -14.74 -2.20 12.03
N ILE A 306 -15.56 -2.97 12.75
CA ILE A 306 -15.43 -4.44 12.78
C ILE A 306 -15.88 -5.03 11.45
N SER A 307 -16.98 -4.57 10.87
CA SER A 307 -17.54 -5.06 9.61
C SER A 307 -18.72 -4.23 9.13
N SER A 308 -18.90 -4.17 7.81
CA SER A 308 -20.16 -3.74 7.18
C SER A 308 -21.00 -4.89 6.66
N CYS A 309 -20.61 -6.13 6.95
CA CYS A 309 -21.28 -7.34 6.46
C CYS A 309 -22.52 -7.71 7.27
N ALA A 310 -23.47 -8.40 6.64
CA ALA A 310 -24.61 -8.98 7.33
C ALA A 310 -24.15 -10.01 8.36
N THR A 311 -24.79 -9.98 9.54
CA THR A 311 -24.49 -10.88 10.66
C THR A 311 -25.31 -12.17 10.63
N THR A 312 -26.33 -12.24 9.78
CA THR A 312 -27.18 -13.44 9.63
C THR A 312 -26.34 -14.62 9.15
N LYS A 313 -26.54 -15.78 9.79
CA LYS A 313 -25.82 -17.01 9.43
C LYS A 313 -26.04 -17.37 7.94
N GLY A 314 -24.95 -17.57 7.21
CA GLY A 314 -24.97 -17.90 5.79
C GLY A 314 -25.37 -16.75 4.87
N ALA A 315 -25.35 -15.51 5.35
CA ALA A 315 -25.70 -14.33 4.56
C ALA A 315 -24.53 -13.71 3.80
N LEU A 316 -23.31 -14.20 3.97
CA LEU A 316 -22.15 -13.72 3.23
C LEU A 316 -21.91 -14.52 1.97
N LYS A 317 -21.78 -13.80 0.85
CA LYS A 317 -21.39 -14.33 -0.45
C LYS A 317 -19.96 -13.93 -0.74
N TYR A 318 -19.14 -14.90 -1.15
CA TYR A 318 -17.79 -14.68 -1.66
C TYR A 318 -17.75 -15.24 -3.08
N TYR A 319 -18.11 -14.42 -4.07
CA TYR A 319 -18.33 -14.88 -5.43
C TYR A 319 -17.04 -15.18 -6.17
N GLU A 320 -17.12 -16.14 -7.09
CA GLU A 320 -16.10 -16.38 -8.09
C GLU A 320 -15.96 -15.18 -9.04
N ARG A 321 -14.77 -14.99 -9.57
CA ARG A 321 -14.53 -14.00 -10.61
C ARG A 321 -15.21 -14.38 -11.92
N SER A 322 -15.67 -13.37 -12.64
CA SER A 322 -16.33 -13.55 -13.92
C SER A 322 -15.41 -14.20 -14.96
N ALA A 323 -15.98 -15.04 -15.80
CA ALA A 323 -15.25 -15.63 -16.91
C ALA A 323 -14.69 -14.52 -17.82
N GLY A 324 -13.40 -14.59 -18.13
CA GLY A 324 -12.70 -13.58 -18.94
C GLY A 324 -12.07 -12.43 -18.15
N SER A 325 -12.45 -12.22 -16.88
CA SER A 325 -11.83 -11.18 -16.04
C SER A 325 -10.53 -11.63 -15.35
N VAL A 326 -10.18 -12.91 -15.47
CA VAL A 326 -9.00 -13.50 -14.80
C VAL A 326 -7.87 -13.74 -15.80
N ARG A 327 -6.63 -13.44 -15.40
CA ARG A 327 -5.44 -13.74 -16.21
C ARG A 327 -5.32 -15.24 -16.50
N LYS A 328 -5.06 -15.57 -17.77
CA LYS A 328 -4.73 -16.93 -18.20
C LYS A 328 -3.23 -17.18 -17.92
N GLY A 329 -2.91 -18.12 -17.05
CA GLY A 329 -1.53 -18.51 -16.74
C GLY A 329 -1.36 -18.82 -15.26
N SER A 330 -0.37 -19.61 -14.91
CA SER A 330 0.02 -19.95 -13.55
C SER A 330 0.46 -18.69 -12.82
N GLY A 331 -0.43 -18.19 -11.95
CA GLY A 331 -0.18 -16.93 -11.22
C GLY A 331 0.71 -17.16 -10.10
N ALA A 332 1.78 -17.41 -9.92
CA ALA A 332 2.76 -17.09 -8.90
C ALA A 332 3.91 -16.37 -9.61
N TYR A 333 3.72 -15.12 -9.94
CA TYR A 333 4.89 -14.26 -9.99
C TYR A 333 5.27 -14.06 -8.53
N GLU A 334 6.28 -14.78 -8.11
CA GLU A 334 6.88 -14.61 -6.81
C GLU A 334 7.29 -13.15 -6.67
N LEU A 335 6.71 -12.48 -5.69
CA LEU A 335 7.08 -11.13 -5.26
C LEU A 335 8.52 -11.09 -4.67
N GLU A 336 9.31 -12.13 -4.89
CA GLU A 336 10.67 -12.29 -4.36
C GLU A 336 11.66 -11.23 -4.85
N GLY A 337 11.35 -10.49 -5.92
CA GLY A 337 12.26 -9.48 -6.46
C GLY A 337 12.21 -8.09 -5.81
N ILE A 338 11.27 -7.80 -4.91
CA ILE A 338 11.09 -6.43 -4.35
C ILE A 338 11.91 -6.21 -3.07
N LEU A 339 12.37 -7.27 -2.42
CA LEU A 339 13.07 -7.19 -1.13
C LEU A 339 14.60 -7.16 -1.23
N GLY A 340 15.15 -7.07 -2.43
CA GLY A 340 16.60 -7.13 -2.66
C GLY A 340 17.13 -6.07 -3.60
N SER A 341 17.16 -4.81 -3.21
CA SER A 341 18.18 -3.82 -3.66
C SER A 341 18.03 -2.52 -2.91
#